data_5126f9744ffb32da13f086e41b55e984
#
_entry.id   5126f9744ffb32da13f086e41b55e984
#
_cell.length_a   1.000
_cell.length_b   1.000
_cell.length_c   1.000
_cell.angle_alpha   90.00
_cell.angle_beta   90.00
_cell.angle_gamma   90.00
#
_symmetry.space_group_name_H-M   'P 1'
#
loop_
_entity.id
_entity.type
_entity.pdbx_description
1 polymer ?
#
loop_
_entity_poly.entity_id
_entity_poly.type
_entity_poly.pdbx_seq_one_letter_code
_entity_poly.pdbx_strand_id
1 'polypeptide(L)'
;MHKTLIKLLKVVDIRVFYVFMYIFVIPFTLVFSKGSRLTYQYFRCRRGYGLLKSLWSTYRNHCIFGETVIDKFAMYAGHKFKVAFKDEDRYRAMTEGPDAFLQLSAHIGCSEILGYSYHVSKPCNVLVFGGEKQSLMGYRSSSFSEMNVNMIPVGVENTHSEEIVEAFDRGEIVIAFADRLMNPKKVITSTIHGFGVRLAKGPFSMAVTRGIDVVVVNAMKEKDGSYSAFFTPLTYDKTLPASQQRQQLADAYTAEIERLLEMYPMQWFNYFDLWTGNNQ
;
A
#
# COMPACT_ATOMS: atom_id res chain seq x y z
N MET A 1 12.42 -5.21 -21.08
CA MET A 1 13.02 -4.27 -20.10
C MET A 1 13.12 -4.88 -18.70
N HIS A 2 12.05 -5.42 -18.09
CA HIS A 2 12.10 -5.99 -16.73
C HIS A 2 13.07 -7.18 -16.59
N LYS A 3 13.09 -8.12 -17.56
CA LYS A 3 14.01 -9.27 -17.55
C LYS A 3 15.49 -8.85 -17.53
N THR A 4 15.84 -7.79 -18.26
CA THR A 4 17.21 -7.25 -18.31
C THR A 4 17.58 -6.62 -16.97
N LEU A 5 16.68 -5.84 -16.35
CA LEU A 5 16.91 -5.25 -15.04
C LEU A 5 17.14 -6.33 -13.97
N ILE A 6 16.29 -7.37 -13.92
CA ILE A 6 16.45 -8.49 -12.99
C ILE A 6 17.80 -9.21 -13.20
N LYS A 7 18.24 -9.42 -14.45
CA LYS A 7 19.55 -10.01 -14.71
C LYS A 7 20.69 -9.14 -14.21
N LEU A 8 20.61 -7.83 -14.43
CA LEU A 8 21.63 -6.88 -13.97
C LEU A 8 21.68 -6.81 -12.44
N LEU A 9 20.53 -6.84 -11.76
CA LEU A 9 20.45 -6.85 -10.29
C LEU A 9 21.05 -8.11 -9.65
N LYS A 10 21.30 -9.18 -10.41
CA LYS A 10 22.03 -10.37 -9.90
C LYS A 10 23.55 -10.18 -9.81
N VAL A 11 24.11 -9.23 -10.55
CA VAL A 11 25.56 -9.07 -10.68
C VAL A 11 26.07 -7.67 -10.29
N VAL A 12 25.20 -6.68 -10.29
CA VAL A 12 25.54 -5.28 -9.97
C VAL A 12 24.93 -4.92 -8.61
N ASP A 13 25.70 -4.24 -7.76
CA ASP A 13 25.21 -3.75 -6.47
C ASP A 13 23.98 -2.85 -6.68
N ILE A 14 22.93 -3.08 -5.90
CA ILE A 14 21.67 -2.35 -5.97
C ILE A 14 21.86 -0.83 -5.79
N ARG A 15 22.87 -0.42 -5.03
CA ARG A 15 23.18 1.00 -4.77
C ARG A 15 23.54 1.76 -6.04
N VAL A 16 24.15 1.09 -7.02
CA VAL A 16 24.46 1.70 -8.32
C VAL A 16 23.18 2.14 -9.04
N PHE A 17 22.13 1.30 -8.97
CA PHE A 17 20.83 1.64 -9.54
C PHE A 17 20.15 2.79 -8.80
N TYR A 18 20.29 2.88 -7.46
CA TYR A 18 19.77 4.02 -6.70
C TYR A 18 20.46 5.32 -7.12
N VAL A 19 21.80 5.33 -7.17
CA VAL A 19 22.57 6.52 -7.56
C VAL A 19 22.20 6.96 -8.97
N PHE A 20 22.15 6.02 -9.93
CA PHE A 20 21.73 6.32 -11.30
C PHE A 20 20.34 6.94 -11.33
N MET A 21 19.40 6.35 -10.62
CA MET A 21 18.04 6.85 -10.54
C MET A 21 17.96 8.25 -9.94
N TYR A 22 18.68 8.52 -8.86
CA TYR A 22 18.69 9.83 -8.19
C TYR A 22 19.15 10.94 -9.11
N ILE A 23 20.22 10.68 -9.91
CA ILE A 23 20.87 11.70 -10.73
C ILE A 23 20.12 11.89 -12.07
N PHE A 24 19.66 10.81 -12.69
CA PHE A 24 19.16 10.87 -14.07
C PHE A 24 17.65 10.72 -14.18
N VAL A 25 17.02 9.82 -13.42
CA VAL A 25 15.59 9.50 -13.58
C VAL A 25 14.70 10.45 -12.78
N ILE A 26 15.01 10.65 -11.51
CA ILE A 26 14.16 11.45 -10.62
C ILE A 26 14.08 12.91 -11.03
N PRO A 27 15.18 13.63 -11.35
CA PRO A 27 15.09 15.03 -11.80
C PRO A 27 14.20 15.20 -13.04
N PHE A 28 14.33 14.27 -14.02
CA PHE A 28 13.46 14.26 -15.18
C PHE A 28 11.98 14.03 -14.80
N THR A 29 11.72 13.03 -13.93
CA THR A 29 10.35 12.73 -13.46
C THR A 29 9.72 13.93 -12.74
N LEU A 30 10.49 14.65 -11.93
CA LEU A 30 9.99 15.81 -11.19
C LEU A 30 9.49 16.95 -12.10
N VAL A 31 10.14 17.13 -13.24
CA VAL A 31 9.74 18.19 -14.20
C VAL A 31 8.49 17.80 -14.98
N PHE A 32 8.35 16.54 -15.39
CA PHE A 32 7.31 16.12 -16.34
C PHE A 32 6.12 15.40 -15.72
N SER A 33 6.19 14.98 -14.44
CA SER A 33 5.15 14.19 -13.80
C SER A 33 4.11 15.06 -13.09
N LYS A 34 2.83 14.81 -13.37
CA LYS A 34 1.72 15.38 -12.59
C LYS A 34 1.77 14.97 -11.10
N GLY A 35 2.25 13.77 -10.84
CA GLY A 35 2.42 13.25 -9.47
C GLY A 35 3.38 14.09 -8.64
N SER A 36 4.44 14.62 -9.25
CA SER A 36 5.41 15.50 -8.55
C SER A 36 4.74 16.78 -8.03
N ARG A 37 3.85 17.36 -8.83
CA ARG A 37 3.09 18.55 -8.42
C ARG A 37 2.17 18.26 -7.24
N LEU A 38 1.46 17.13 -7.26
CA LEU A 38 0.58 16.72 -6.17
C LEU A 38 1.38 16.44 -4.89
N THR A 39 2.54 15.79 -5.00
CA THR A 39 3.44 15.55 -3.87
C THR A 39 3.98 16.87 -3.30
N TYR A 40 4.36 17.83 -4.15
CA TYR A 40 4.78 19.15 -3.69
C TYR A 40 3.65 19.87 -2.95
N GLN A 41 2.42 19.84 -3.49
CA GLN A 41 1.24 20.44 -2.84
C GLN A 41 0.94 19.76 -1.50
N TYR A 42 1.10 18.44 -1.38
CA TYR A 42 0.98 17.73 -0.11
C TYR A 42 1.95 18.30 0.92
N PHE A 43 3.25 18.39 0.62
CA PHE A 43 4.22 18.92 1.57
C PHE A 43 4.01 20.41 1.87
N ARG A 44 3.67 21.19 0.86
CA ARG A 44 3.49 22.63 1.00
C ARG A 44 2.22 23.01 1.75
N CYS A 45 1.10 22.42 1.37
CA CYS A 45 -0.24 22.84 1.82
C CYS A 45 -0.78 21.98 2.98
N ARG A 46 -0.46 20.68 3.01
CA ARG A 46 -1.01 19.77 4.04
C ARG A 46 -0.04 19.54 5.19
N ARG A 47 1.27 19.52 4.91
CA ARG A 47 2.32 19.43 5.93
C ARG A 47 2.82 20.79 6.40
N GLY A 48 2.44 21.90 5.75
CA GLY A 48 2.84 23.25 6.12
C GLY A 48 4.37 23.52 5.97
N TYR A 49 5.07 22.76 5.11
CA TYR A 49 6.51 22.93 4.95
C TYR A 49 6.82 24.22 4.17
N GLY A 50 7.93 24.88 4.53
CA GLY A 50 8.48 25.99 3.74
C GLY A 50 8.89 25.55 2.33
N LEU A 51 9.11 26.51 1.41
CA LEU A 51 9.40 26.25 -0.01
C LEU A 51 10.53 25.25 -0.21
N LEU A 52 11.70 25.51 0.34
CA LEU A 52 12.89 24.65 0.15
C LEU A 52 12.68 23.24 0.74
N LYS A 53 12.06 23.15 1.93
CA LYS A 53 11.74 21.88 2.56
C LYS A 53 10.72 21.08 1.73
N SER A 54 9.73 21.75 1.14
CA SER A 54 8.73 21.09 0.27
C SER A 54 9.38 20.53 -1.01
N LEU A 55 10.25 21.29 -1.65
CA LEU A 55 10.98 20.85 -2.85
C LEU A 55 11.88 19.64 -2.53
N TRP A 56 12.66 19.75 -1.44
CA TRP A 56 13.51 18.65 -0.99
C TRP A 56 12.70 17.40 -0.62
N SER A 57 11.61 17.57 0.12
CA SER A 57 10.74 16.44 0.51
C SER A 57 10.09 15.79 -0.70
N THR A 58 9.70 16.55 -1.72
CA THR A 58 9.19 16.03 -2.99
C THR A 58 10.25 15.20 -3.72
N TYR A 59 11.47 15.72 -3.84
CA TYR A 59 12.59 14.97 -4.42
C TYR A 59 12.87 13.68 -3.65
N ARG A 60 12.99 13.74 -2.33
CA ARG A 60 13.25 12.56 -1.49
C ARG A 60 12.11 11.54 -1.51
N ASN A 61 10.86 11.98 -1.57
CA ASN A 61 9.70 11.08 -1.74
C ASN A 61 9.85 10.25 -3.03
N HIS A 62 10.17 10.89 -4.16
CA HIS A 62 10.36 10.19 -5.44
C HIS A 62 11.60 9.30 -5.42
N CYS A 63 12.69 9.71 -4.73
CA CYS A 63 13.86 8.85 -4.54
C CYS A 63 13.48 7.57 -3.79
N ILE A 64 12.80 7.67 -2.65
CA ILE A 64 12.42 6.51 -1.84
C ILE A 64 11.42 5.63 -2.61
N PHE A 65 10.47 6.22 -3.32
CA PHE A 65 9.59 5.46 -4.21
C PHE A 65 10.39 4.65 -5.24
N GLY A 66 11.35 5.29 -5.91
CA GLY A 66 12.20 4.60 -6.87
C GLY A 66 13.05 3.49 -6.24
N GLU A 67 13.56 3.71 -5.01
CA GLU A 67 14.23 2.67 -4.24
C GLU A 67 13.30 1.46 -4.02
N THR A 68 12.06 1.68 -3.54
CA THR A 68 11.12 0.58 -3.30
C THR A 68 10.77 -0.18 -4.59
N VAL A 69 10.72 0.51 -5.73
CA VAL A 69 10.53 -0.14 -7.05
C VAL A 69 11.74 -1.00 -7.42
N ILE A 70 12.96 -0.50 -7.21
CA ILE A 70 14.19 -1.25 -7.48
C ILE A 70 14.30 -2.45 -6.52
N ASP A 71 13.98 -2.26 -5.22
CA ASP A 71 13.96 -3.33 -4.22
C ASP A 71 13.03 -4.47 -4.62
N LYS A 72 11.85 -4.14 -5.14
CA LYS A 72 10.91 -5.12 -5.69
C LYS A 72 11.56 -5.98 -6.79
N PHE A 73 12.24 -5.36 -7.75
CA PHE A 73 12.95 -6.11 -8.79
C PHE A 73 14.17 -6.86 -8.26
N ALA A 74 14.82 -6.35 -7.21
CA ALA A 74 15.90 -7.05 -6.54
C ALA A 74 15.41 -8.31 -5.82
N MET A 75 14.22 -8.28 -5.21
CA MET A 75 13.60 -9.51 -4.67
C MET A 75 13.35 -10.55 -5.75
N TYR A 76 12.86 -10.16 -6.93
CA TYR A 76 12.75 -11.06 -8.09
C TYR A 76 14.10 -11.60 -8.57
N ALA A 77 15.20 -10.89 -8.29
CA ALA A 77 16.57 -11.35 -8.55
C ALA A 77 17.14 -12.24 -7.44
N GLY A 78 16.42 -12.45 -6.33
CA GLY A 78 16.81 -13.27 -5.18
C GLY A 78 17.44 -12.50 -4.03
N HIS A 79 17.43 -11.15 -4.05
CA HIS A 79 17.89 -10.35 -2.91
C HIS A 79 16.92 -10.50 -1.73
N LYS A 80 17.48 -10.58 -0.52
CA LYS A 80 16.71 -10.62 0.74
C LYS A 80 16.95 -9.33 1.51
N PHE A 81 15.87 -8.72 1.98
CA PHE A 81 15.92 -7.55 2.86
C PHE A 81 15.65 -7.97 4.30
N LYS A 82 16.29 -7.30 5.25
CA LYS A 82 15.94 -7.44 6.66
C LYS A 82 14.60 -6.75 6.90
N VAL A 83 13.67 -7.44 7.56
CA VAL A 83 12.39 -6.88 7.95
C VAL A 83 12.20 -7.08 9.46
N ALA A 84 11.97 -5.99 10.18
CA ALA A 84 11.58 -6.03 11.58
C ALA A 84 10.04 -6.00 11.65
N PHE A 85 9.46 -6.97 12.33
CA PHE A 85 8.01 -7.07 12.52
C PHE A 85 7.62 -6.38 13.84
N LYS A 86 6.69 -5.44 13.79
CA LYS A 86 6.22 -4.65 14.93
C LYS A 86 4.78 -5.03 15.25
N ASP A 87 4.53 -5.41 16.51
CA ASP A 87 3.20 -5.74 17.02
C ASP A 87 2.51 -6.88 16.25
N GLU A 88 3.28 -7.88 15.81
CA GLU A 88 2.82 -8.96 14.94
C GLU A 88 1.98 -10.04 15.66
N ASP A 89 2.02 -10.13 16.99
CA ASP A 89 1.43 -11.27 17.74
C ASP A 89 -0.06 -11.46 17.44
N ARG A 90 -0.82 -10.37 17.42
CA ARG A 90 -2.25 -10.44 17.09
C ARG A 90 -2.47 -10.82 15.62
N TYR A 91 -1.66 -10.29 14.70
CA TYR A 91 -1.73 -10.65 13.29
C TYR A 91 -1.41 -12.14 13.09
N ARG A 92 -0.39 -12.65 13.78
CA ARG A 92 -0.02 -14.06 13.75
C ARG A 92 -1.19 -14.93 14.25
N ALA A 93 -1.79 -14.58 15.38
CA ALA A 93 -2.96 -15.29 15.91
C ALA A 93 -4.13 -15.30 14.91
N MET A 94 -4.37 -14.18 14.19
CA MET A 94 -5.39 -14.11 13.14
C MET A 94 -5.05 -15.01 11.94
N THR A 95 -3.78 -15.10 11.54
CA THR A 95 -3.35 -15.94 10.41
C THR A 95 -3.38 -17.43 10.72
N GLU A 96 -3.22 -17.79 11.99
CA GLU A 96 -3.28 -19.18 12.48
C GLU A 96 -4.71 -19.63 12.83
N GLY A 97 -5.61 -18.66 13.10
CA GLY A 97 -7.02 -18.92 13.43
C GLY A 97 -7.86 -19.34 12.21
N PRO A 98 -9.09 -19.85 12.41
CA PRO A 98 -9.96 -20.28 11.31
C PRO A 98 -10.64 -19.12 10.58
N ASP A 99 -10.80 -17.98 11.23
CA ASP A 99 -11.65 -16.89 10.74
C ASP A 99 -10.99 -16.09 9.63
N ALA A 100 -11.79 -15.70 8.64
CA ALA A 100 -11.39 -14.75 7.62
C ALA A 100 -11.21 -13.35 8.20
N PHE A 101 -10.31 -12.57 7.63
CA PHE A 101 -10.18 -11.16 7.96
C PHE A 101 -9.77 -10.32 6.75
N LEU A 102 -10.02 -9.00 6.85
CA LEU A 102 -9.60 -8.04 5.85
C LEU A 102 -8.27 -7.40 6.27
N GLN A 103 -7.26 -7.53 5.43
CA GLN A 103 -6.03 -6.75 5.54
C GLN A 103 -6.14 -5.51 4.66
N LEU A 104 -6.02 -4.34 5.26
CA LEU A 104 -5.91 -3.07 4.56
C LEU A 104 -4.45 -2.66 4.46
N SER A 105 -4.09 -2.10 3.33
CA SER A 105 -2.80 -1.44 3.12
C SER A 105 -3.02 -0.06 2.50
N ALA A 106 -1.99 0.76 2.50
CA ALA A 106 -1.95 2.02 1.78
C ALA A 106 -0.74 2.05 0.84
N HIS A 107 -0.72 2.99 -0.11
CA HIS A 107 0.45 3.22 -0.96
C HIS A 107 1.54 3.99 -0.21
N ILE A 108 1.90 3.50 0.99
CA ILE A 108 3.01 3.96 1.82
C ILE A 108 4.06 2.86 1.94
N GLY A 109 5.33 3.23 1.93
CA GLY A 109 6.41 2.24 2.01
C GLY A 109 6.38 1.20 0.88
N CYS A 110 6.62 -0.07 1.20
CA CYS A 110 6.68 -1.18 0.25
C CYS A 110 5.97 -2.42 0.81
N SER A 111 4.65 -2.48 0.72
CA SER A 111 3.86 -3.62 1.23
C SER A 111 4.21 -4.95 0.56
N GLU A 112 4.73 -4.94 -0.69
CA GLU A 112 5.12 -6.16 -1.40
C GLU A 112 6.31 -6.88 -0.75
N ILE A 113 7.13 -6.19 0.07
CA ILE A 113 8.24 -6.81 0.79
C ILE A 113 7.75 -7.92 1.73
N LEU A 114 6.54 -7.77 2.27
CA LEU A 114 5.94 -8.73 3.20
C LEU A 114 5.64 -10.06 2.52
N GLY A 115 5.19 -10.05 1.27
CA GLY A 115 4.96 -11.28 0.50
C GLY A 115 6.21 -12.14 0.33
N TYR A 116 7.43 -11.59 0.53
CA TYR A 116 8.70 -12.32 0.46
C TYR A 116 9.33 -12.59 1.81
N SER A 117 8.89 -11.89 2.85
CA SER A 117 9.57 -11.90 4.15
C SER A 117 8.72 -12.46 5.29
N TYR A 118 7.39 -12.47 5.12
CA TYR A 118 6.45 -12.95 6.12
C TYR A 118 5.67 -14.16 5.59
N HIS A 119 5.93 -15.31 6.18
CA HIS A 119 5.25 -16.55 5.78
C HIS A 119 3.91 -16.67 6.48
N VAL A 120 2.85 -16.77 5.69
CA VAL A 120 1.49 -17.02 6.17
C VAL A 120 0.99 -18.33 5.54
N SER A 121 0.52 -19.26 6.38
CA SER A 121 -0.06 -20.52 5.89
C SER A 121 -1.44 -20.34 5.26
N LYS A 122 -2.19 -19.33 5.73
CA LYS A 122 -3.53 -18.98 5.24
C LYS A 122 -3.44 -18.32 3.86
N PRO A 123 -4.29 -18.72 2.87
CA PRO A 123 -4.31 -18.10 1.56
C PRO A 123 -4.59 -16.60 1.63
N CYS A 124 -3.85 -15.82 0.82
CA CYS A 124 -3.96 -14.39 0.71
C CYS A 124 -4.51 -14.00 -0.67
N ASN A 125 -5.60 -13.26 -0.73
CA ASN A 125 -6.25 -12.81 -1.94
C ASN A 125 -6.07 -11.30 -2.09
N VAL A 126 -5.15 -10.87 -2.96
CA VAL A 126 -4.80 -9.47 -3.16
C VAL A 126 -5.69 -8.86 -4.24
N LEU A 127 -6.46 -7.84 -3.89
CA LEU A 127 -7.23 -7.09 -4.85
C LEU A 127 -6.32 -6.18 -5.67
N VAL A 128 -6.24 -6.42 -6.98
CA VAL A 128 -5.39 -5.67 -7.90
C VAL A 128 -6.22 -4.95 -8.95
N PHE A 129 -5.74 -3.80 -9.44
CA PHE A 129 -6.41 -3.11 -10.52
C PHE A 129 -6.32 -3.90 -11.82
N GLY A 130 -7.46 -4.30 -12.40
CA GLY A 130 -7.54 -5.12 -13.61
C GLY A 130 -6.93 -4.50 -14.88
N GLY A 131 -6.55 -3.21 -14.85
CA GLY A 131 -5.82 -2.53 -15.92
C GLY A 131 -4.29 -2.61 -15.79
N GLU A 132 -3.74 -3.33 -14.82
CA GLU A 132 -2.29 -3.56 -14.74
C GLU A 132 -1.79 -4.39 -15.93
N LYS A 133 -0.58 -4.05 -16.41
CA LYS A 133 0.01 -4.78 -17.56
C LYS A 133 0.16 -6.26 -17.22
N GLN A 134 -0.41 -7.12 -18.06
CA GLN A 134 -0.37 -8.58 -17.95
C GLN A 134 1.04 -9.16 -17.66
N SER A 135 2.09 -8.51 -18.19
CA SER A 135 3.47 -8.90 -17.95
C SER A 135 3.93 -8.72 -16.50
N LEU A 136 3.42 -7.70 -15.77
CA LEU A 136 3.69 -7.48 -14.36
C LEU A 136 2.92 -8.48 -13.49
N MET A 137 1.67 -8.76 -13.85
CA MET A 137 0.85 -9.77 -13.16
C MET A 137 1.48 -11.17 -13.31
N GLY A 138 2.01 -11.54 -14.48
CA GLY A 138 2.68 -12.83 -14.68
C GLY A 138 3.95 -13.01 -13.83
N TYR A 139 4.72 -11.95 -13.58
CA TYR A 139 5.89 -12.02 -12.68
C TYR A 139 5.48 -12.10 -11.23
N ARG A 140 4.47 -11.33 -10.80
CA ARG A 140 3.92 -11.41 -9.46
C ARG A 140 3.34 -12.79 -9.17
N SER A 141 2.47 -13.31 -10.04
CA SER A 141 1.83 -14.62 -9.83
C SER A 141 2.84 -15.75 -9.78
N SER A 142 3.88 -15.77 -10.63
CA SER A 142 4.92 -16.79 -10.58
C SER A 142 5.82 -16.67 -9.32
N SER A 143 6.02 -15.48 -8.81
CA SER A 143 6.83 -15.27 -7.59
C SER A 143 6.04 -15.47 -6.31
N PHE A 144 4.73 -15.28 -6.33
CA PHE A 144 3.84 -15.42 -5.18
C PHE A 144 3.09 -16.77 -5.15
N SER A 145 3.12 -17.56 -6.22
CA SER A 145 2.45 -18.87 -6.26
C SER A 145 2.99 -19.84 -5.21
N GLU A 146 4.29 -19.76 -4.88
CA GLU A 146 4.90 -20.53 -3.80
C GLU A 146 4.53 -20.02 -2.40
N MET A 147 3.89 -18.84 -2.32
CA MET A 147 3.57 -18.13 -1.06
C MET A 147 2.08 -18.12 -0.73
N ASN A 148 1.27 -18.91 -1.44
CA ASN A 148 -0.17 -18.99 -1.24
C ASN A 148 -0.91 -17.63 -1.43
N VAL A 149 -0.45 -16.83 -2.42
CA VAL A 149 -1.00 -15.51 -2.75
C VAL A 149 -1.72 -15.56 -4.09
N ASN A 150 -3.02 -15.30 -4.09
CA ASN A 150 -3.86 -15.13 -5.26
C ASN A 150 -4.05 -13.65 -5.57
N MET A 151 -4.21 -13.30 -6.85
CA MET A 151 -4.54 -11.95 -7.28
C MET A 151 -5.95 -11.92 -7.87
N ILE A 152 -6.83 -11.14 -7.27
CA ILE A 152 -8.19 -10.93 -7.76
C ILE A 152 -8.23 -9.60 -8.50
N PRO A 153 -8.37 -9.58 -9.85
CA PRO A 153 -8.48 -8.35 -10.62
C PRO A 153 -9.84 -7.71 -10.39
N VAL A 154 -9.85 -6.44 -9.94
CA VAL A 154 -11.07 -5.67 -9.68
C VAL A 154 -11.24 -4.56 -10.72
N GLY A 155 -12.48 -4.21 -11.04
CA GLY A 155 -12.83 -3.06 -11.90
C GLY A 155 -13.00 -3.35 -13.38
N VAL A 156 -12.85 -4.59 -13.87
CA VAL A 156 -13.03 -4.94 -15.29
C VAL A 156 -14.36 -5.67 -15.54
N GLU A 157 -14.78 -6.53 -14.62
CA GLU A 157 -16.05 -7.27 -14.67
C GLU A 157 -16.58 -7.49 -13.24
N ASN A 158 -17.87 -7.85 -13.09
CA ASN A 158 -18.49 -8.05 -11.76
C ASN A 158 -18.12 -9.39 -11.09
N THR A 159 -17.38 -10.27 -11.77
CA THR A 159 -16.96 -11.60 -11.28
C THR A 159 -16.10 -11.55 -10.04
N HIS A 160 -15.32 -10.48 -9.84
CA HIS A 160 -14.47 -10.31 -8.66
C HIS A 160 -15.24 -10.31 -7.32
N SER A 161 -16.52 -9.96 -7.34
CA SER A 161 -17.32 -9.94 -6.10
C SER A 161 -17.59 -11.35 -5.57
N GLU A 162 -17.78 -12.33 -6.46
CA GLU A 162 -17.99 -13.73 -6.12
C GLU A 162 -16.70 -14.34 -5.55
N GLU A 163 -15.57 -14.12 -6.19
CA GLU A 163 -14.26 -14.60 -5.73
C GLU A 163 -13.89 -14.06 -4.33
N ILE A 164 -14.21 -12.77 -4.07
CA ILE A 164 -13.97 -12.16 -2.75
C ILE A 164 -14.88 -12.81 -1.69
N VAL A 165 -16.16 -13.03 -2.03
CA VAL A 165 -17.12 -13.68 -1.13
C VAL A 165 -16.64 -15.08 -0.78
N GLU A 166 -16.27 -15.87 -1.78
CA GLU A 166 -15.77 -17.23 -1.59
C GLU A 166 -14.50 -17.28 -0.75
N ALA A 167 -13.54 -16.34 -0.96
CA ALA A 167 -12.34 -16.26 -0.17
C ALA A 167 -12.65 -16.05 1.33
N PHE A 168 -13.57 -15.14 1.65
CA PHE A 168 -14.02 -14.96 3.02
C PHE A 168 -14.75 -16.19 3.58
N ASP A 169 -15.59 -16.87 2.77
CA ASP A 169 -16.30 -18.07 3.20
C ASP A 169 -15.34 -19.25 3.48
N ARG A 170 -14.19 -19.29 2.82
CA ARG A 170 -13.13 -20.28 3.10
C ARG A 170 -12.21 -19.89 4.28
N GLY A 171 -12.47 -18.76 4.97
CA GLY A 171 -11.64 -18.33 6.09
C GLY A 171 -10.30 -17.70 5.66
N GLU A 172 -10.19 -17.23 4.41
CA GLU A 172 -8.95 -16.70 3.83
C GLU A 172 -8.76 -15.21 4.12
N ILE A 173 -7.55 -14.70 3.85
CA ILE A 173 -7.22 -13.28 3.96
C ILE A 173 -7.56 -12.58 2.65
N VAL A 174 -8.29 -11.47 2.72
CA VAL A 174 -8.45 -10.56 1.58
C VAL A 174 -7.65 -9.30 1.84
N ILE A 175 -6.82 -8.90 0.88
CA ILE A 175 -5.92 -7.74 0.98
C ILE A 175 -6.37 -6.66 0.02
N ALA A 176 -6.66 -5.47 0.54
CA ALA A 176 -7.15 -4.34 -0.24
C ALA A 176 -6.41 -3.04 0.09
N PHE A 177 -6.31 -2.15 -0.89
CA PHE A 177 -5.81 -0.78 -0.74
C PHE A 177 -6.99 0.18 -0.77
N ALA A 178 -7.15 1.01 0.26
CA ALA A 178 -8.29 1.92 0.36
C ALA A 178 -7.95 3.38 -0.01
N ASP A 179 -6.67 3.72 -0.18
CA ASP A 179 -6.17 5.07 -0.46
C ASP A 179 -6.13 5.43 -1.96
N ARG A 180 -6.71 4.61 -2.85
CA ARG A 180 -6.91 4.92 -4.27
C ARG A 180 -8.34 4.69 -4.70
N LEU A 181 -8.89 5.67 -5.41
CA LEU A 181 -10.26 5.63 -5.90
C LEU A 181 -10.34 4.96 -7.26
N MET A 182 -10.99 3.80 -7.32
CA MET A 182 -11.34 3.15 -8.58
C MET A 182 -12.65 3.69 -9.15
N ASN A 183 -13.59 4.05 -8.27
CA ASN A 183 -14.87 4.65 -8.63
C ASN A 183 -15.11 5.91 -7.80
N PRO A 184 -15.12 7.09 -8.42
CA PRO A 184 -15.31 8.37 -7.70
C PRO A 184 -16.70 8.52 -7.06
N LYS A 185 -17.67 7.66 -7.41
CA LYS A 185 -19.02 7.64 -6.82
C LYS A 185 -19.11 6.74 -5.57
N LYS A 186 -18.15 5.82 -5.37
CA LYS A 186 -18.15 4.86 -4.25
C LYS A 186 -17.06 5.25 -3.25
N VAL A 187 -17.23 6.40 -2.61
CA VAL A 187 -16.25 6.96 -1.67
C VAL A 187 -16.81 7.03 -0.25
N ILE A 188 -15.90 7.05 0.71
CA ILE A 188 -16.11 7.46 2.09
C ILE A 188 -15.09 8.55 2.40
N THR A 189 -15.46 9.55 3.18
CA THR A 189 -14.56 10.64 3.55
C THR A 189 -14.04 10.44 4.96
N SER A 190 -12.80 10.81 5.19
CA SER A 190 -12.16 10.88 6.49
C SER A 190 -11.15 12.03 6.50
N THR A 191 -10.23 12.09 7.45
CA THR A 191 -9.23 13.16 7.56
C THR A 191 -7.82 12.60 7.69
N ILE A 192 -6.85 13.30 7.10
CA ILE A 192 -5.40 13.11 7.33
C ILE A 192 -4.78 14.49 7.53
N HIS A 193 -4.03 14.68 8.62
CA HIS A 193 -3.45 15.97 9.02
C HIS A 193 -4.49 17.09 9.12
N GLY A 194 -5.73 16.78 9.53
CA GLY A 194 -6.83 17.74 9.62
C GLY A 194 -7.48 18.11 8.29
N PHE A 195 -7.05 17.52 7.18
CA PHE A 195 -7.64 17.77 5.85
C PHE A 195 -8.50 16.59 5.41
N GLY A 196 -9.66 16.88 4.82
CA GLY A 196 -10.57 15.85 4.32
C GLY A 196 -9.97 15.06 3.17
N VAL A 197 -10.10 13.74 3.22
CA VAL A 197 -9.66 12.80 2.17
C VAL A 197 -10.80 11.90 1.73
N ARG A 198 -10.75 11.48 0.47
CA ARG A 198 -11.67 10.51 -0.13
C ARG A 198 -10.99 9.15 -0.20
N LEU A 199 -11.62 8.15 0.38
CA LEU A 199 -11.16 6.77 0.38
C LEU A 199 -12.11 5.89 -0.41
N ALA A 200 -11.63 4.76 -0.92
CA ALA A 200 -12.48 3.75 -1.53
C ALA A 200 -13.39 3.12 -0.48
N LYS A 201 -14.72 3.24 -0.65
CA LYS A 201 -15.73 2.75 0.30
C LYS A 201 -15.80 1.22 0.34
N GLY A 202 -15.43 0.55 -0.77
CA GLY A 202 -15.58 -0.90 -0.94
C GLY A 202 -14.98 -1.74 0.19
N PRO A 203 -13.69 -1.58 0.52
CA PRO A 203 -13.03 -2.34 1.58
C PRO A 203 -13.75 -2.24 2.94
N PHE A 204 -14.12 -1.06 3.36
CA PHE A 204 -14.86 -0.84 4.62
C PHE A 204 -16.25 -1.46 4.58
N SER A 205 -16.93 -1.44 3.41
CA SER A 205 -18.22 -2.06 3.24
C SER A 205 -18.14 -3.59 3.32
N MET A 206 -17.10 -4.21 2.76
CA MET A 206 -16.87 -5.65 2.85
C MET A 206 -16.70 -6.09 4.31
N ALA A 207 -15.87 -5.39 5.08
CA ALA A 207 -15.64 -5.70 6.49
C ALA A 207 -16.94 -5.63 7.31
N VAL A 208 -17.70 -4.54 7.16
CA VAL A 208 -18.93 -4.31 7.94
C VAL A 208 -20.03 -5.29 7.54
N THR A 209 -20.20 -5.55 6.24
CA THR A 209 -21.25 -6.49 5.76
C THR A 209 -21.02 -7.91 6.28
N ARG A 210 -19.75 -8.30 6.44
CA ARG A 210 -19.35 -9.62 6.93
C ARG A 210 -19.13 -9.68 8.44
N GLY A 211 -19.05 -8.54 9.13
CA GLY A 211 -18.74 -8.45 10.56
C GLY A 211 -17.35 -8.96 10.92
N ILE A 212 -16.41 -8.95 9.95
CA ILE A 212 -15.05 -9.50 10.11
C ILE A 212 -14.08 -8.50 10.73
N ASP A 213 -12.99 -9.02 11.24
CA ASP A 213 -11.89 -8.20 11.77
C ASP A 213 -11.09 -7.57 10.64
N VAL A 214 -10.48 -6.43 10.96
CA VAL A 214 -9.69 -5.64 10.01
C VAL A 214 -8.33 -5.34 10.63
N VAL A 215 -7.27 -5.50 9.85
CA VAL A 215 -5.91 -5.13 10.23
C VAL A 215 -5.28 -4.26 9.15
N VAL A 216 -4.60 -3.19 9.55
CA VAL A 216 -3.78 -2.39 8.62
C VAL A 216 -2.35 -2.92 8.66
N VAL A 217 -1.81 -3.22 7.48
CA VAL A 217 -0.45 -3.75 7.35
C VAL A 217 0.32 -2.95 6.32
N ASN A 218 1.42 -2.33 6.75
CA ASN A 218 2.32 -1.59 5.88
C ASN A 218 3.78 -1.85 6.27
N ALA A 219 4.68 -1.85 5.28
CA ALA A 219 6.11 -2.01 5.49
C ALA A 219 6.85 -0.74 5.06
N MET A 220 7.53 -0.11 5.98
CA MET A 220 8.23 1.16 5.78
C MET A 220 9.72 0.92 5.61
N LYS A 221 10.35 1.59 4.64
CA LYS A 221 11.78 1.50 4.38
C LYS A 221 12.56 2.29 5.41
N GLU A 222 13.58 1.67 6.01
CA GLU A 222 14.49 2.31 6.96
C GLU A 222 15.67 2.97 6.24
N LYS A 223 16.37 3.85 6.97
CA LYS A 223 17.54 4.58 6.43
C LYS A 223 18.71 3.67 6.06
N ASP A 224 18.84 2.53 6.73
CA ASP A 224 19.87 1.53 6.47
C ASP A 224 19.53 0.57 5.32
N GLY A 225 18.34 0.75 4.71
CA GLY A 225 17.85 -0.08 3.62
C GLY A 225 17.06 -1.32 4.08
N SER A 226 16.92 -1.56 5.38
CA SER A 226 16.00 -2.54 5.94
C SER A 226 14.55 -2.05 5.91
N TYR A 227 13.62 -2.86 6.39
CA TYR A 227 12.21 -2.51 6.48
C TYR A 227 11.67 -2.75 7.88
N SER A 228 10.69 -1.95 8.29
CA SER A 228 9.85 -2.18 9.47
C SER A 228 8.42 -2.42 9.03
N ALA A 229 7.87 -3.57 9.37
CA ALA A 229 6.48 -3.94 9.10
C ALA A 229 5.62 -3.66 10.33
N PHE A 230 4.50 -2.99 10.14
CA PHE A 230 3.55 -2.61 11.18
C PHE A 230 2.23 -3.34 10.95
N PHE A 231 1.70 -3.96 12.01
CA PHE A 231 0.45 -4.70 12.02
C PHE A 231 -0.49 -4.05 13.03
N THR A 232 -1.44 -3.25 12.56
CA THR A 232 -2.33 -2.47 13.41
C THR A 232 -3.77 -2.93 13.25
N PRO A 233 -4.30 -3.72 14.20
CA PRO A 233 -5.70 -4.10 14.20
C PRO A 233 -6.60 -2.88 14.36
N LEU A 234 -7.63 -2.77 13.50
CA LEU A 234 -8.64 -1.74 13.61
C LEU A 234 -9.83 -2.25 14.43
N THR A 235 -10.32 -1.42 15.33
CA THR A 235 -11.50 -1.71 16.12
C THR A 235 -12.67 -0.84 15.65
N TYR A 236 -13.88 -1.40 15.65
CA TYR A 236 -15.12 -0.70 15.39
C TYR A 236 -16.25 -1.34 16.17
N ASP A 237 -17.24 -0.56 16.51
CA ASP A 237 -18.40 -1.03 17.27
C ASP A 237 -19.41 -1.72 16.33
N LYS A 238 -19.43 -3.05 16.35
CA LYS A 238 -20.28 -3.89 15.51
C LYS A 238 -21.79 -3.77 15.87
N THR A 239 -22.15 -3.07 16.95
CA THR A 239 -23.55 -2.83 17.36
C THR A 239 -24.17 -1.61 16.70
N LEU A 240 -23.37 -0.71 16.17
CA LEU A 240 -23.82 0.51 15.51
C LEU A 240 -24.40 0.27 14.13
N PRO A 241 -25.18 1.22 13.59
CA PRO A 241 -25.60 1.17 12.19
C PRO A 241 -24.43 1.03 11.22
N ALA A 242 -24.60 0.26 10.15
CA ALA A 242 -23.52 -0.06 9.20
C ALA A 242 -22.81 1.17 8.59
N SER A 243 -23.50 2.31 8.48
CA SER A 243 -22.86 3.58 8.04
C SER A 243 -21.85 4.09 9.06
N GLN A 244 -22.16 4.00 10.34
CA GLN A 244 -21.27 4.44 11.43
C GLN A 244 -20.10 3.47 11.61
N GLN A 245 -20.34 2.17 11.51
CA GLN A 245 -19.28 1.16 11.52
C GLN A 245 -18.24 1.44 10.42
N ARG A 246 -18.71 1.70 9.18
CA ARG A 246 -17.83 2.05 8.06
C ARG A 246 -17.05 3.33 8.30
N GLN A 247 -17.68 4.33 8.92
CA GLN A 247 -17.02 5.58 9.24
C GLN A 247 -15.92 5.37 10.29
N GLN A 248 -16.21 4.63 11.36
CA GLN A 248 -15.20 4.29 12.38
C GLN A 248 -13.99 3.57 11.78
N LEU A 249 -14.22 2.60 10.88
CA LEU A 249 -13.12 1.91 10.20
C LEU A 249 -12.31 2.85 9.29
N ALA A 250 -12.97 3.75 8.56
CA ALA A 250 -12.29 4.71 7.70
C ALA A 250 -11.44 5.69 8.52
N ASP A 251 -11.96 6.16 9.65
CA ASP A 251 -11.25 7.08 10.53
C ASP A 251 -10.08 6.39 11.25
N ALA A 252 -10.26 5.15 11.70
CA ALA A 252 -9.17 4.35 12.27
C ALA A 252 -8.07 4.04 11.24
N TYR A 253 -8.45 3.76 9.99
CA TYR A 253 -7.52 3.55 8.89
C TYR A 253 -6.68 4.80 8.58
N THR A 254 -7.33 5.97 8.49
CA THR A 254 -6.60 7.22 8.24
C THR A 254 -5.73 7.64 9.42
N ALA A 255 -6.16 7.40 10.65
CA ALA A 255 -5.36 7.65 11.85
C ALA A 255 -4.07 6.81 11.84
N GLU A 256 -4.14 5.54 11.42
CA GLU A 256 -2.95 4.70 11.28
C GLU A 256 -2.02 5.17 10.16
N ILE A 257 -2.57 5.57 8.99
CA ILE A 257 -1.77 6.17 7.93
C ILE A 257 -1.07 7.43 8.44
N GLU A 258 -1.79 8.32 9.13
CA GLU A 258 -1.24 9.55 9.69
C GLU A 258 -0.11 9.25 10.68
N ARG A 259 -0.29 8.27 11.59
CA ARG A 259 0.74 7.82 12.53
C ARG A 259 2.03 7.37 11.81
N LEU A 260 1.88 6.59 10.76
CA LEU A 260 3.03 6.13 9.96
C LEU A 260 3.68 7.28 9.19
N LEU A 261 2.90 8.24 8.67
CA LEU A 261 3.42 9.42 7.97
C LEU A 261 4.08 10.44 8.89
N GLU A 262 3.81 10.43 10.20
CA GLU A 262 4.60 11.21 11.16
C GLU A 262 6.01 10.61 11.34
N MET A 263 6.13 9.29 11.36
CA MET A 263 7.42 8.61 11.47
C MET A 263 8.18 8.59 10.14
N TYR A 264 7.47 8.44 9.02
CA TYR A 264 8.03 8.27 7.67
C TYR A 264 7.41 9.28 6.67
N PRO A 265 7.58 10.59 6.87
CA PRO A 265 6.81 11.62 6.14
C PRO A 265 7.01 11.62 4.63
N MET A 266 8.09 11.02 4.12
CA MET A 266 8.42 11.00 2.70
C MET A 266 8.05 9.68 2.01
N GLN A 267 7.28 8.79 2.66
CA GLN A 267 6.98 7.47 2.12
C GLN A 267 5.51 7.27 1.73
N TRP A 268 4.76 8.32 1.47
CA TRP A 268 3.45 8.22 0.86
C TRP A 268 3.54 8.41 -0.65
N PHE A 269 3.28 7.35 -1.40
CA PHE A 269 3.41 7.30 -2.86
C PHE A 269 2.05 7.40 -3.55
N ASN A 270 1.15 8.18 -2.96
CA ASN A 270 -0.13 8.50 -3.55
C ASN A 270 -0.02 9.75 -4.44
N TYR A 271 0.20 9.50 -5.73
CA TYR A 271 0.35 10.53 -6.76
C TYR A 271 -0.99 10.91 -7.41
N PHE A 272 -2.11 10.70 -6.70
CA PHE A 272 -3.46 11.01 -7.11
C PHE A 272 -4.08 12.06 -6.19
N ASP A 273 -5.02 12.83 -6.72
CA ASP A 273 -5.78 13.79 -5.93
C ASP A 273 -6.91 13.06 -5.17
N LEU A 274 -6.73 12.88 -3.86
CA LEU A 274 -7.73 12.30 -2.97
C LEU A 274 -8.34 13.31 -1.98
N TRP A 275 -7.89 14.56 -2.02
CA TRP A 275 -8.35 15.57 -1.09
C TRP A 275 -9.78 16.02 -1.37
N THR A 276 -10.56 16.32 -0.29
CA THR A 276 -11.85 16.98 -0.40
C THR A 276 -11.63 18.50 -0.38
N GLY A 277 -12.16 19.22 -1.37
CA GLY A 277 -12.00 20.66 -1.50
C GLY A 277 -10.85 21.07 -2.43
N ASN A 278 -10.95 22.27 -2.99
CA ASN A 278 -9.96 22.82 -3.90
C ASN A 278 -8.61 22.98 -3.19
N ASN A 279 -7.55 22.55 -3.87
CA ASN A 279 -6.17 22.83 -3.49
C ASN A 279 -5.92 24.35 -3.63
N GLN A 280 -6.31 25.16 -2.64
CA GLN A 280 -5.87 26.54 -2.52
C GLN A 280 -4.63 26.60 -1.64
#